data_507ebd853b14826f53a5a78d04e46692
#
_entry.id   507ebd853b14826f53a5a78d04e46692
#
_cell.length_a   1.000
_cell.length_b   1.000
_cell.length_c   1.000
_cell.angle_alpha   90.00
_cell.angle_beta   90.00
_cell.angle_gamma   90.00
#
_symmetry.space_group_name_H-M   'P 1'
#
loop_
_entity.id
_entity.type
_entity.pdbx_description
1 polymer ?
#
loop_
_entity_poly.entity_id
_entity_poly.type
_entity_poly.pdbx_seq_one_letter_code
_entity_poly.pdbx_strand_id
1 'polypeptide(L)'
;MKKQNKDILRKKGLELMNLWRADWNRFVREALGMNLDKEQQEILSSVQYNRRTSVASGTARGKDFVAACAAICFLYLTPRWRKNSLGEIELVENTKVALTAPTDRQVKNIMMPEISRLFNRAKARGVELIGKLNAYDIR
;
A
#
# COMPACT_ATOMS: atom_id res chain seq x y z
N MET A 1 -8.85 9.19 -31.67
CA MET A 1 -8.10 10.01 -30.68
C MET A 1 -8.35 9.62 -29.23
N LYS A 2 -9.60 9.58 -28.76
CA LYS A 2 -9.90 9.22 -27.37
C LYS A 2 -9.49 7.79 -26.98
N LYS A 3 -9.55 6.84 -27.91
CA LYS A 3 -9.17 5.44 -27.66
C LYS A 3 -7.65 5.26 -27.53
N GLN A 4 -6.87 5.93 -28.37
CA GLN A 4 -5.41 5.90 -28.31
C GLN A 4 -4.87 6.54 -27.02
N ASN A 5 -5.48 7.64 -26.55
CA ASN A 5 -5.10 8.27 -25.28
C ASN A 5 -5.41 7.39 -24.07
N LYS A 6 -6.54 6.67 -24.09
CA LYS A 6 -6.87 5.71 -23.03
C LYS A 6 -5.89 4.54 -22.99
N ASP A 7 -5.48 4.03 -24.14
CA ASP A 7 -4.54 2.91 -24.22
C ASP A 7 -3.13 3.33 -23.74
N ILE A 8 -2.70 4.55 -24.10
CA ILE A 8 -1.42 5.11 -23.61
C ILE A 8 -1.46 5.30 -22.10
N LEU A 9 -2.55 5.84 -21.53
CA LEU A 9 -2.71 6.03 -20.10
C LEU A 9 -2.73 4.69 -19.35
N ARG A 10 -3.41 3.68 -19.89
CA ARG A 10 -3.41 2.33 -19.32
C ARG A 10 -2.02 1.71 -19.31
N LYS A 11 -1.29 1.85 -20.41
CA LYS A 11 0.09 1.34 -20.51
C LYS A 11 1.02 2.02 -19.51
N LYS A 12 0.94 3.33 -19.38
CA LYS A 12 1.71 4.09 -18.40
C LYS A 12 1.34 3.71 -16.96
N GLY A 13 0.05 3.49 -16.70
CA GLY A 13 -0.42 3.04 -15.40
C GLY A 13 0.11 1.65 -15.02
N LEU A 14 0.15 0.72 -15.97
CA LEU A 14 0.70 -0.61 -15.75
C LEU A 14 2.22 -0.57 -15.52
N GLU A 15 2.95 0.24 -16.29
CA GLU A 15 4.38 0.44 -16.10
C GLU A 15 4.68 1.02 -14.72
N LEU A 16 3.92 2.01 -14.29
CA LEU A 16 4.05 2.62 -12.98
C LEU A 16 3.75 1.63 -11.86
N MET A 17 2.70 0.83 -12.00
CA MET A 17 2.36 -0.22 -11.05
C MET A 17 3.48 -1.25 -10.91
N ASN A 18 4.11 -1.64 -12.01
CA ASN A 18 5.23 -2.57 -11.99
C ASN A 18 6.45 -1.97 -11.28
N LEU A 19 6.72 -0.68 -11.49
CA LEU A 19 7.80 0.02 -10.78
C LEU A 19 7.53 0.07 -9.26
N TRP A 20 6.30 0.33 -8.86
CA TRP A 20 5.92 0.36 -7.44
C TRP A 20 5.99 -1.03 -6.79
N ARG A 21 5.60 -2.08 -7.52
CA ARG A 21 5.71 -3.46 -7.03
C ARG A 21 7.18 -3.87 -6.81
N ALA A 22 8.06 -3.38 -7.64
CA ALA A 22 9.49 -3.65 -7.51
C ALA A 22 10.13 -2.88 -6.36
N ASP A 23 9.58 -1.72 -6.00
CA ASP A 23 10.13 -0.84 -4.94
C ASP A 23 9.00 -0.16 -4.16
N TRP A 24 8.69 -0.67 -2.99
CA TRP A 24 7.66 -0.11 -2.12
C TRP A 24 8.00 1.30 -1.61
N ASN A 25 9.27 1.60 -1.41
CA ASN A 25 9.69 2.95 -1.02
C ASN A 25 9.31 3.98 -2.08
N ARG A 26 9.41 3.61 -3.34
CA ARG A 26 8.97 4.45 -4.45
C ARG A 26 7.47 4.68 -4.42
N PHE A 27 6.67 3.66 -4.16
CA PHE A 27 5.22 3.78 -4.01
C PHE A 27 4.85 4.73 -2.87
N VAL A 28 5.47 4.59 -1.71
CA VAL A 28 5.21 5.46 -0.56
C VAL A 28 5.53 6.92 -0.89
N ARG A 29 6.64 7.16 -1.57
CA ARG A 29 7.03 8.51 -1.96
C ARG A 29 6.11 9.10 -3.02
N GLU A 30 5.81 8.36 -4.09
CA GLU A 30 5.07 8.87 -5.25
C GLU A 30 3.56 8.82 -5.06
N ALA A 31 3.01 7.72 -4.57
CA ALA A 31 1.57 7.53 -4.42
C ALA A 31 1.04 8.08 -3.10
N LEU A 32 1.71 7.80 -1.99
CA LEU A 32 1.28 8.27 -0.68
C LEU A 32 1.86 9.65 -0.33
N GLY A 33 2.86 10.10 -1.08
CA GLY A 33 3.46 11.42 -0.90
C GLY A 33 4.20 11.61 0.41
N MET A 34 4.75 10.54 0.96
CA MET A 34 5.44 10.55 2.24
C MET A 34 6.94 10.39 2.06
N ASN A 35 7.71 11.18 2.81
CA ASN A 35 9.16 11.08 2.83
C ASN A 35 9.59 10.28 4.06
N LEU A 36 10.00 9.05 3.84
CA LEU A 36 10.54 8.22 4.90
C LEU A 36 12.01 8.54 5.14
N ASP A 37 12.45 8.52 6.40
CA ASP A 37 13.87 8.61 6.70
C ASP A 37 14.59 7.30 6.33
N LYS A 38 15.92 7.31 6.43
CA LYS A 38 16.72 6.15 6.02
C LYS A 38 16.36 4.88 6.78
N GLU A 39 16.17 4.98 8.08
CA GLU A 39 15.80 3.85 8.94
C GLU A 39 14.42 3.29 8.56
N GLN A 40 13.46 4.16 8.33
CA GLN A 40 12.11 3.77 7.89
C GLN A 40 12.13 3.10 6.52
N GLN A 41 12.94 3.59 5.59
CA GLN A 41 13.12 2.98 4.28
C GLN A 41 13.72 1.58 4.38
N GLU A 42 14.69 1.38 5.27
CA GLU A 42 15.29 0.07 5.52
C GLU A 42 14.27 -0.93 6.09
N ILE A 43 13.42 -0.48 7.01
CA ILE A 43 12.35 -1.31 7.57
C ILE A 43 11.37 -1.72 6.47
N LEU A 44 10.92 -0.79 5.66
CA LEU A 44 9.98 -1.07 4.57
C LEU A 44 10.57 -2.05 3.54
N SER A 45 11.83 -1.87 3.18
CA SER A 45 12.54 -2.78 2.28
C SER A 45 12.68 -4.17 2.89
N SER A 46 12.94 -4.27 4.19
CA SER A 46 13.01 -5.55 4.88
C SER A 46 11.67 -6.29 4.84
N VAL A 47 10.57 -5.59 5.05
CA VAL A 47 9.22 -6.17 4.96
C VAL A 47 8.93 -6.64 3.53
N GLN A 48 9.34 -5.86 2.53
CA GLN A 48 9.11 -6.20 1.12
C GLN A 48 9.83 -7.48 0.70
N TYR A 49 11.08 -7.66 1.10
CA TYR A 49 11.94 -8.72 0.59
C TYR A 49 12.10 -9.92 1.52
N ASN A 50 11.60 -9.87 2.74
CA ASN A 50 11.74 -10.94 3.71
C ASN A 50 10.37 -11.40 4.22
N ARG A 51 10.26 -12.68 4.55
CA ARG A 51 9.02 -13.25 5.09
C ARG A 51 8.70 -12.72 6.48
N ARG A 52 9.71 -12.44 7.26
CA ARG A 52 9.58 -11.98 8.66
C ARG A 52 10.52 -10.81 8.89
N THR A 53 9.99 -9.78 9.50
CA THR A 53 10.76 -8.61 9.91
C THR A 53 10.40 -8.27 11.34
N SER A 54 11.41 -8.13 12.18
CA SER A 54 11.26 -7.71 13.57
C SER A 54 11.93 -6.35 13.73
N VAL A 55 11.21 -5.40 14.34
CA VAL A 55 11.70 -4.04 14.53
C VAL A 55 11.78 -3.75 16.02
N ALA A 56 13.00 -3.52 16.50
CA ALA A 56 13.26 -3.06 17.85
C ALA A 56 13.74 -1.60 17.78
N SER A 57 12.90 -0.68 18.22
CA SER A 57 13.22 0.75 18.20
C SER A 57 12.64 1.43 19.43
N GLY A 58 13.36 2.43 19.94
CA GLY A 58 12.98 3.16 21.15
C GLY A 58 11.84 4.16 20.96
N THR A 59 11.44 4.49 19.72
CA THR A 59 10.40 5.48 19.42
C THR A 59 9.19 4.82 18.77
N ALA A 60 8.04 4.88 19.43
CA ALA A 60 6.82 4.23 18.98
C ALA A 60 6.22 4.84 17.71
N ARG A 61 6.36 6.15 17.51
CA ARG A 61 5.73 6.88 16.39
C ARG A 61 6.21 6.46 15.00
N GLY A 62 7.51 6.28 14.82
CA GLY A 62 8.09 5.90 13.55
C GLY A 62 7.73 4.48 13.12
N LYS A 63 7.57 3.56 14.07
CA LYS A 63 7.20 2.17 13.83
C LYS A 63 5.77 2.03 13.32
N ASP A 64 4.81 2.69 13.97
CA ASP A 64 3.40 2.61 13.61
C ASP A 64 3.18 3.18 12.21
N PHE A 65 3.86 4.27 11.89
CA PHE A 65 3.79 4.88 10.58
C PHE A 65 4.34 3.95 9.48
N VAL A 66 5.51 3.36 9.69
CA VAL A 66 6.10 2.42 8.72
C VAL A 66 5.25 1.16 8.60
N ALA A 67 4.71 0.66 9.70
CA ALA A 67 3.81 -0.48 9.69
C ALA A 67 2.55 -0.20 8.88
N ALA A 68 1.97 1.00 9.00
CA ALA A 68 0.83 1.43 8.18
C ALA A 68 1.20 1.51 6.70
N CYS A 69 2.36 2.06 6.35
CA CYS A 69 2.86 2.08 4.98
C CYS A 69 3.04 0.67 4.43
N ALA A 70 3.64 -0.23 5.21
CA ALA A 70 3.85 -1.62 4.82
C ALA A 70 2.53 -2.35 4.60
N ALA A 71 1.53 -2.12 5.44
CA ALA A 71 0.21 -2.72 5.31
C ALA A 71 -0.46 -2.30 3.99
N ILE A 72 -0.42 -1.02 3.65
CA ILE A 72 -0.97 -0.51 2.40
C ILE A 72 -0.20 -1.06 1.20
N CYS A 73 1.12 -1.06 1.24
CA CYS A 73 1.94 -1.63 0.17
C CYS A 73 1.61 -3.10 -0.06
N PHE A 74 1.54 -3.89 0.99
CA PHE A 74 1.23 -5.32 0.89
C PHE A 74 -0.17 -5.53 0.31
N LEU A 75 -1.14 -4.77 0.78
CA LEU A 75 -2.53 -4.92 0.35
C LEU A 75 -2.73 -4.59 -1.13
N TYR A 76 -2.06 -3.55 -1.65
CA TYR A 76 -2.29 -3.04 -3.00
C TYR A 76 -1.23 -3.45 -4.03
N LEU A 77 -0.02 -3.79 -3.61
CA LEU A 77 1.08 -4.12 -4.53
C LEU A 77 1.35 -5.61 -4.66
N THR A 78 0.81 -6.43 -3.75
CA THR A 78 1.02 -7.89 -3.75
C THR A 78 -0.03 -8.66 -4.56
N PRO A 79 -1.31 -8.25 -4.64
CA PRO A 79 -2.31 -8.99 -5.40
C PRO A 79 -1.91 -9.15 -6.86
N ARG A 80 -2.16 -10.35 -7.41
CA ARG A 80 -1.92 -10.63 -8.83
C ARG A 80 -3.21 -10.53 -9.60
N TRP A 81 -3.16 -9.81 -10.71
CA TRP A 81 -4.26 -9.61 -11.64
C TRP A 81 -3.88 -10.23 -12.97
N ARG A 82 -4.86 -10.81 -13.67
CA ARG A 82 -4.67 -11.29 -15.03
C ARG A 82 -5.84 -10.90 -15.91
N LYS A 83 -5.60 -10.90 -17.22
CA LYS A 83 -6.66 -10.76 -18.22
C LYS A 83 -7.26 -12.14 -18.49
N ASN A 84 -8.58 -12.28 -18.38
CA ASN A 84 -9.26 -13.52 -18.74
C ASN A 84 -9.49 -13.59 -20.25
N SER A 85 -10.10 -14.69 -20.72
CA SER A 85 -10.40 -14.90 -22.15
C SER A 85 -11.37 -13.87 -22.73
N LEU A 86 -12.15 -13.20 -21.88
CA LEU A 86 -13.09 -12.14 -22.26
C LEU A 86 -12.47 -10.76 -22.28
N GLY A 87 -11.17 -10.63 -21.97
CA GLY A 87 -10.47 -9.37 -21.88
C GLY A 87 -10.71 -8.59 -20.58
N GLU A 88 -11.41 -9.18 -19.64
CA GLU A 88 -11.66 -8.58 -18.33
C GLU A 88 -10.48 -8.84 -17.38
N ILE A 89 -10.25 -7.91 -16.46
CA ILE A 89 -9.22 -8.05 -15.42
C ILE A 89 -9.82 -8.79 -14.24
N GLU A 90 -9.26 -9.96 -13.91
CA GLU A 90 -9.65 -10.74 -12.74
C GLU A 90 -8.53 -10.82 -11.71
N LEU A 91 -8.94 -10.89 -10.45
CA LEU A 91 -8.02 -11.09 -9.33
C LEU A 91 -7.65 -12.57 -9.25
N VAL A 92 -6.36 -12.87 -9.45
CA VAL A 92 -5.83 -14.24 -9.37
C VAL A 92 -5.55 -14.63 -7.93
N GLU A 93 -4.89 -13.74 -7.21
CA GLU A 93 -4.55 -13.96 -5.79
C GLU A 93 -4.98 -12.75 -4.98
N ASN A 94 -5.72 -13.01 -3.89
CA ASN A 94 -6.13 -12.00 -2.94
C ASN A 94 -5.14 -11.94 -1.79
N THR A 95 -4.92 -10.75 -1.26
CA THR A 95 -4.06 -10.52 -0.10
C THR A 95 -4.86 -9.96 1.06
N LYS A 96 -4.48 -10.36 2.25
CA LYS A 96 -5.08 -9.86 3.49
C LYS A 96 -3.98 -9.40 4.43
N VAL A 97 -4.24 -8.31 5.13
CA VAL A 97 -3.37 -7.81 6.19
C VAL A 97 -4.14 -7.87 7.49
N ALA A 98 -3.60 -8.61 8.45
CA ALA A 98 -4.17 -8.68 9.80
C ALA A 98 -3.32 -7.82 10.74
N LEU A 99 -3.96 -6.90 11.44
CA LEU A 99 -3.33 -6.05 12.44
C LEU A 99 -3.75 -6.54 13.83
N THR A 100 -2.77 -6.84 14.67
CA THR A 100 -3.01 -7.27 16.03
C THR A 100 -2.24 -6.39 17.02
N ALA A 101 -2.86 -6.15 18.16
CA ALA A 101 -2.26 -5.39 19.25
C ALA A 101 -2.82 -5.94 20.58
N PRO A 102 -2.17 -5.66 21.72
CA PRO A 102 -2.68 -6.11 23.03
C PRO A 102 -4.10 -5.66 23.34
N THR A 103 -4.57 -4.56 22.74
CA THR A 103 -5.93 -4.08 22.90
C THR A 103 -6.53 -3.62 21.57
N ASP A 104 -7.85 -3.76 21.41
CA ASP A 104 -8.59 -3.25 20.26
C ASP A 104 -8.42 -1.73 20.11
N ARG A 105 -8.26 -1.04 21.20
CA ARG A 105 -8.06 0.40 21.26
C ARG A 105 -6.78 0.81 20.50
N GLN A 106 -5.70 0.03 20.59
CA GLN A 106 -4.47 0.33 19.87
C GLN A 106 -4.64 0.17 18.36
N VAL A 107 -5.33 -0.89 17.93
CA VAL A 107 -5.62 -1.07 16.50
C VAL A 107 -6.51 0.06 15.98
N LYS A 108 -7.60 0.34 16.67
CA LYS A 108 -8.60 1.33 16.25
C LYS A 108 -8.09 2.78 16.33
N ASN A 109 -7.38 3.12 17.40
CA ASN A 109 -7.02 4.52 17.69
C ASN A 109 -5.62 4.92 17.22
N ILE A 110 -4.75 3.94 16.88
CA ILE A 110 -3.37 4.19 16.46
C ILE A 110 -3.14 3.75 15.02
N MET A 111 -3.36 2.48 14.72
CA MET A 111 -3.03 1.93 13.40
C MET A 111 -4.03 2.33 12.32
N MET A 112 -5.32 2.17 12.57
CA MET A 112 -6.33 2.50 11.56
C MET A 112 -6.38 3.98 11.19
N PRO A 113 -6.23 4.94 12.13
CA PRO A 113 -6.11 6.35 11.75
C PRO A 113 -4.92 6.65 10.86
N GLU A 114 -3.77 6.02 11.08
CA GLU A 114 -2.60 6.18 10.21
C GLU A 114 -2.86 5.64 8.80
N ILE A 115 -3.46 4.46 8.70
CA ILE A 115 -3.85 3.86 7.42
C ILE A 115 -4.87 4.74 6.70
N SER A 116 -5.87 5.26 7.43
CA SER A 116 -6.88 6.16 6.88
C SER A 116 -6.26 7.44 6.32
N ARG A 117 -5.31 8.01 7.04
CA ARG A 117 -4.60 9.22 6.58
C ARG A 117 -3.83 8.96 5.30
N LEU A 118 -3.13 7.85 5.22
CA LEU A 118 -2.37 7.47 4.01
C LEU A 118 -3.30 7.18 2.82
N PHE A 119 -4.40 6.49 3.07
CA PHE A 119 -5.42 6.20 2.06
C PHE A 119 -6.01 7.48 1.46
N ASN A 120 -6.40 8.41 2.32
CA ASN A 120 -6.96 9.70 1.90
C ASN A 120 -5.91 10.58 1.21
N ARG A 121 -4.67 10.52 1.65
CA ARG A 121 -3.57 11.25 1.05
C ARG A 121 -3.27 10.76 -0.38
N ALA A 122 -3.31 9.45 -0.60
CA ALA A 122 -3.18 8.89 -1.94
C ALA A 122 -4.30 9.38 -2.86
N LYS A 123 -5.53 9.39 -2.36
CA LYS A 123 -6.70 9.89 -3.10
C LYS A 123 -6.54 11.37 -3.47
N ALA A 124 -6.06 12.20 -2.55
CA ALA A 124 -5.81 13.61 -2.79
C ALA A 124 -4.72 13.85 -3.84
N ARG A 125 -3.78 12.91 -4.00
CA ARG A 125 -2.73 12.96 -5.02
C ARG A 125 -3.16 12.35 -6.36
N GLY A 126 -4.40 11.93 -6.51
CA GLY A 126 -4.94 11.34 -7.73
C GLY A 126 -4.69 9.83 -7.86
N VAL A 127 -4.22 9.19 -6.81
CA VAL A 127 -4.06 7.73 -6.77
C VAL A 127 -5.26 7.11 -6.07
N GLU A 128 -6.11 6.44 -6.83
CA GLU A 128 -7.29 5.80 -6.28
C GLU A 128 -6.97 4.39 -5.81
N LEU A 129 -6.97 4.19 -4.50
CA LEU A 129 -6.84 2.88 -3.89
C LEU A 129 -8.22 2.22 -3.82
N ILE A 130 -8.33 1.02 -4.39
CA ILE A 130 -9.61 0.31 -4.48
C ILE A 130 -10.04 -0.14 -3.09
N GLY A 131 -11.32 0.05 -2.79
CA GLY A 131 -11.91 -0.41 -1.54
C GLY A 131 -12.59 0.70 -0.77
N LYS A 132 -13.33 0.30 0.25
CA LYS A 132 -14.04 1.21 1.15
C LYS A 132 -13.36 1.22 2.50
N LEU A 133 -12.96 2.41 2.93
CA LEU A 133 -12.32 2.61 4.22
C LEU A 133 -13.36 2.64 5.34
N ASN A 134 -13.20 1.77 6.33
CA ASN A 134 -14.00 1.71 7.55
C ASN A 134 -13.10 1.95 8.77
N ALA A 135 -13.71 2.12 9.94
CA ALA A 135 -12.96 2.37 11.17
C ALA A 135 -12.02 1.21 11.58
N TYR A 136 -12.31 0.00 11.13
CA TYR A 136 -11.57 -1.22 11.48
C TYR A 136 -10.89 -1.91 10.30
N ASP A 137 -11.30 -1.61 9.07
CA ASP A 137 -10.79 -2.31 7.89
C ASP A 137 -10.94 -1.50 6.60
N ILE A 138 -10.35 -2.01 5.54
CA ILE A 138 -10.60 -1.59 4.15
C ILE A 138 -11.25 -2.78 3.45
N ARG A 139 -12.42 -2.58 2.90
CA ARG A 139 -13.16 -3.64 2.18
C ARG A 139 -13.17 -3.47 0.68
#